data_2b4eee28fcc5355c3935d880df905aee
#
_entry.id   2b4eee28fcc5355c3935d880df905aee
#
_cell.length_a   1.000
_cell.length_b   1.000
_cell.length_c   1.000
_cell.angle_alpha   90.00
_cell.angle_beta   90.00
_cell.angle_gamma   90.00
#
_symmetry.space_group_name_H-M   'P 1'
#
loop_
_entity.id
_entity.type
_entity.pdbx_description
1 polymer ?
#
loop_
_entity_poly.entity_id
_entity_poly.type
_entity_poly.pdbx_seq_one_letter_code
_entity_poly.pdbx_strand_id
1 'polypeptide(L)'
;IKQLKSFYSIDKWQRFGSDYRIIFDWNDPFAEFNVQFVDPSKKYFNWTHSSIENKNTIEDELMYGYNSKDFFIDDDMLGIWLVNLENYNLVSKGHPILLKYTVIKNYAKASEEREVKTIDLNKLVNKVTLGTLKNN
;
A
#
# COMPACT_ATOMS: atom_id res chain seq x y z
N ILE A 1 10.99 7.17 4.54
CA ILE A 1 10.65 6.21 5.57
C ILE A 1 11.68 5.11 5.58
N LYS A 2 12.42 5.02 6.66
CA LYS A 2 13.60 4.19 6.73
C LYS A 2 13.31 2.69 6.59
N GLN A 3 12.27 2.21 7.24
CA GLN A 3 11.94 0.79 7.16
C GLN A 3 11.53 0.38 5.75
N LEU A 4 10.91 1.27 4.99
CA LEU A 4 10.59 0.98 3.61
C LEU A 4 11.84 0.85 2.76
N LYS A 5 12.84 1.67 3.03
CA LYS A 5 14.10 1.58 2.28
C LYS A 5 14.76 0.23 2.48
N SER A 6 14.70 -0.32 3.68
CA SER A 6 15.28 -1.62 3.94
C SER A 6 14.57 -2.74 3.18
N PHE A 7 13.30 -2.55 2.84
CA PHE A 7 12.53 -3.53 2.09
C PHE A 7 12.99 -3.65 0.65
N TYR A 8 13.70 -2.68 0.13
CA TYR A 8 14.17 -2.72 -1.25
C TYR A 8 15.50 -3.44 -1.39
N SER A 9 16.03 -3.98 -0.31
CA SER A 9 17.21 -4.82 -0.38
C SER A 9 16.85 -6.19 -0.97
N ILE A 10 17.38 -6.49 -2.14
CA ILE A 10 17.10 -7.75 -2.83
C ILE A 10 17.52 -8.94 -1.99
N ASP A 11 18.68 -8.86 -1.36
CA ASP A 11 19.20 -9.93 -0.52
C ASP A 11 18.24 -10.24 0.63
N LYS A 12 17.62 -9.22 1.18
CA LYS A 12 16.66 -9.38 2.26
C LYS A 12 15.42 -10.11 1.78
N TRP A 13 14.91 -9.76 0.60
CA TRP A 13 13.70 -10.37 0.06
C TRP A 13 13.88 -11.87 -0.20
N GLN A 14 15.04 -12.27 -0.64
CA GLN A 14 15.30 -13.65 -1.03
C GLN A 14 15.33 -14.62 0.14
N ARG A 15 15.41 -14.12 1.37
CA ARG A 15 15.55 -14.97 2.55
C ARG A 15 14.23 -15.43 3.16
N PHE A 16 13.12 -14.86 2.74
CA PHE A 16 11.84 -15.08 3.40
C PHE A 16 10.91 -15.91 2.55
N GLY A 17 10.37 -16.97 3.16
CA GLY A 17 9.53 -17.92 2.46
C GLY A 17 8.09 -17.50 2.25
N SER A 18 7.61 -16.53 3.01
CA SER A 18 6.20 -16.11 2.98
C SER A 18 6.07 -14.61 2.85
N ASP A 19 6.91 -14.03 2.01
CA ASP A 19 6.91 -12.60 1.79
C ASP A 19 5.66 -12.14 1.04
N TYR A 20 5.19 -10.98 1.43
CA TYR A 20 4.13 -10.29 0.72
C TYR A 20 4.69 -9.08 0.01
N ARG A 21 4.25 -8.88 -1.21
CA ARG A 21 4.42 -7.62 -1.91
C ARG A 21 3.05 -6.98 -2.05
N ILE A 22 2.94 -5.72 -1.68
CA ILE A 22 1.68 -5.00 -1.72
C ILE A 22 1.89 -3.78 -2.59
N ILE A 23 1.05 -3.64 -3.62
CA ILE A 23 1.19 -2.57 -4.60
C ILE A 23 -0.08 -1.74 -4.59
N PHE A 24 0.08 -0.42 -4.44
CA PHE A 24 -0.99 0.53 -4.61
C PHE A 24 -0.75 1.30 -5.90
N ASP A 25 -1.76 1.33 -6.77
CA ASP A 25 -1.76 2.11 -7.99
C ASP A 25 -3.00 3.02 -8.00
N TRP A 26 -2.84 4.26 -8.41
CA TRP A 26 -3.95 5.20 -8.46
C TRP A 26 -3.93 5.97 -9.77
N ASN A 27 -5.10 6.46 -10.18
CA ASN A 27 -5.29 7.07 -11.49
C ASN A 27 -5.22 8.60 -11.49
N ASP A 28 -4.97 9.21 -10.34
CA ASP A 28 -4.96 10.68 -10.23
C ASP A 28 -3.85 11.10 -9.27
N PRO A 29 -2.88 11.93 -9.72
CA PRO A 29 -1.82 12.41 -8.84
C PRO A 29 -2.32 13.18 -7.61
N PHE A 30 -3.55 13.69 -7.66
CA PHE A 30 -4.14 14.42 -6.54
C PHE A 30 -5.01 13.56 -5.64
N ALA A 31 -4.92 12.24 -5.77
CA ALA A 31 -5.63 11.32 -4.87
C ALA A 31 -5.21 11.55 -3.42
N GLU A 32 -6.20 11.57 -2.52
CA GLU A 32 -5.99 11.83 -1.11
C GLU A 32 -6.36 10.60 -0.31
N PHE A 33 -5.38 9.89 0.22
CA PHE A 33 -5.67 8.67 0.99
C PHE A 33 -4.54 8.36 1.97
N ASN A 34 -4.88 7.57 2.97
CA ASN A 34 -3.92 7.06 3.94
C ASN A 34 -4.01 5.56 4.01
N VAL A 35 -2.88 4.90 3.96
CA VAL A 35 -2.75 3.45 4.13
C VAL A 35 -2.13 3.21 5.49
N GLN A 36 -2.70 2.27 6.24
CA GLN A 36 -2.17 1.88 7.53
C GLN A 36 -1.91 0.39 7.57
N PHE A 37 -0.68 0.03 7.90
CA PHE A 37 -0.31 -1.36 8.16
C PHE A 37 -0.26 -1.56 9.67
N VAL A 38 -0.96 -2.59 10.15
CA VAL A 38 -0.95 -2.95 11.56
C VAL A 38 -0.33 -4.32 11.68
N ASP A 39 0.77 -4.45 12.43
CA ASP A 39 1.47 -5.70 12.57
C ASP A 39 0.81 -6.60 13.63
N PRO A 40 1.24 -7.87 13.76
CA PRO A 40 0.65 -8.77 14.75
C PRO A 40 0.79 -8.31 16.19
N SER A 41 1.74 -7.44 16.50
CA SER A 41 1.92 -6.91 17.86
C SER A 41 1.12 -5.63 18.11
N LYS A 42 0.28 -5.23 17.14
CA LYS A 42 -0.57 -4.04 17.18
C LYS A 42 0.18 -2.72 16.98
N LYS A 43 1.43 -2.77 16.58
CA LYS A 43 2.15 -1.59 16.12
C LYS A 43 1.71 -1.28 14.70
N TYR A 44 1.69 0.00 14.36
CA TYR A 44 1.21 0.39 13.05
C TYR A 44 2.16 1.36 12.37
N PHE A 45 2.06 1.37 11.06
CA PHE A 45 2.79 2.25 10.16
C PHE A 45 1.80 2.86 9.18
N ASN A 46 1.85 4.18 9.02
CA ASN A 46 0.98 4.90 8.08
C ASN A 46 1.79 5.43 6.91
N TRP A 47 1.18 5.38 5.73
CA TRP A 47 1.70 6.07 4.56
C TRP A 47 0.57 6.90 3.97
N THR A 48 0.83 8.20 3.78
CA THR A 48 -0.19 9.13 3.30
C THR A 48 0.19 9.66 1.94
N HIS A 49 -0.76 9.63 1.01
CA HIS A 49 -0.65 10.29 -0.28
C HIS A 49 -1.59 11.50 -0.28
N SER A 50 -1.02 12.71 -0.32
CA SER A 50 -1.79 13.94 -0.20
C SER A 50 -1.02 15.10 -0.82
N SER A 51 -1.72 15.95 -1.56
CA SER A 51 -1.14 17.16 -2.10
C SER A 51 -0.74 18.16 -1.01
N ILE A 52 -1.34 18.03 0.18
CA ILE A 52 -1.03 18.88 1.33
C ILE A 52 0.27 18.41 2.00
N GLU A 53 0.38 17.10 2.22
CA GLU A 53 1.49 16.52 2.99
C GLU A 53 2.71 16.20 2.11
N ASN A 54 2.47 15.87 0.83
CA ASN A 54 3.48 15.29 -0.05
C ASN A 54 3.61 16.08 -1.36
N LYS A 55 3.70 17.38 -1.28
CA LYS A 55 3.71 18.23 -2.48
C LYS A 55 4.78 17.83 -3.48
N ASN A 56 5.99 17.54 -3.02
CA ASN A 56 7.08 17.17 -3.92
C ASN A 56 6.82 15.85 -4.61
N THR A 57 6.20 14.89 -3.91
CA THR A 57 5.82 13.60 -4.49
C THR A 57 4.79 13.80 -5.59
N ILE A 58 3.81 14.67 -5.38
CA ILE A 58 2.78 14.97 -6.38
C ILE A 58 3.41 15.62 -7.61
N GLU A 59 4.34 16.54 -7.42
CA GLU A 59 5.05 17.17 -8.53
C GLU A 59 5.83 16.13 -9.35
N ASP A 60 6.47 15.18 -8.69
CA ASP A 60 7.19 14.10 -9.36
C ASP A 60 6.22 13.21 -10.14
N GLU A 61 5.07 12.88 -9.59
CA GLU A 61 4.05 12.10 -10.30
C GLU A 61 3.58 12.81 -11.56
N LEU A 62 3.34 14.12 -11.46
CA LEU A 62 2.92 14.91 -12.61
C LEU A 62 4.00 14.94 -13.70
N MET A 63 5.26 15.03 -13.29
CA MET A 63 6.38 15.13 -14.21
C MET A 63 6.74 13.78 -14.85
N TYR A 64 6.74 12.70 -14.07
CA TYR A 64 7.24 11.40 -14.51
C TYR A 64 6.15 10.34 -14.68
N GLY A 65 4.91 10.64 -14.29
CA GLY A 65 3.81 9.70 -14.43
C GLY A 65 3.81 8.55 -13.42
N TYR A 66 4.45 8.72 -12.28
CA TYR A 66 4.48 7.69 -11.25
C TYR A 66 3.23 7.78 -10.38
N ASN A 67 2.39 6.75 -10.44
CA ASN A 67 1.17 6.67 -9.65
C ASN A 67 1.10 5.32 -8.93
N SER A 68 2.23 4.89 -8.37
CA SER A 68 2.33 3.57 -7.77
C SER A 68 3.27 3.56 -6.58
N LYS A 69 2.96 2.74 -5.60
CA LYS A 69 3.79 2.56 -4.41
C LYS A 69 3.80 1.10 -3.99
N ASP A 70 4.99 0.55 -3.79
CA ASP A 70 5.20 -0.83 -3.37
C ASP A 70 5.59 -0.88 -1.90
N PHE A 71 5.08 -1.91 -1.23
CA PHE A 71 5.50 -2.25 0.13
C PHE A 71 5.79 -3.74 0.19
N PHE A 72 6.76 -4.10 1.00
CA PHE A 72 7.11 -5.50 1.24
C PHE A 72 6.97 -5.82 2.72
N ILE A 73 6.33 -6.92 3.01
CA ILE A 73 6.28 -7.46 4.36
C ILE A 73 7.17 -8.69 4.37
N ASP A 74 8.37 -8.53 4.86
CA ASP A 74 9.37 -9.59 4.93
C ASP A 74 9.74 -9.91 6.38
N ASP A 75 8.84 -9.60 7.28
CA ASP A 75 8.99 -9.83 8.69
C ASP A 75 8.70 -11.30 9.01
N ASP A 76 9.49 -11.89 9.87
CA ASP A 76 9.27 -13.25 10.35
C ASP A 76 8.27 -13.30 11.53
N MET A 77 7.67 -12.18 11.88
CA MET A 77 6.67 -12.13 12.92
C MET A 77 5.43 -12.89 12.50
N LEU A 78 5.10 -13.93 13.25
CA LEU A 78 3.92 -14.74 12.99
C LEU A 78 2.66 -14.01 13.43
N GLY A 79 1.58 -14.23 12.72
CA GLY A 79 0.29 -13.65 13.05
C GLY A 79 -0.38 -12.97 11.88
N ILE A 80 -1.28 -12.06 12.20
CA ILE A 80 -2.11 -11.40 11.22
C ILE A 80 -1.72 -9.94 11.11
N TRP A 81 -1.43 -9.51 9.88
CA TRP A 81 -1.27 -8.11 9.53
C TRP A 81 -2.57 -7.59 8.97
N LEU A 82 -2.89 -6.35 9.27
CA LEU A 82 -4.04 -5.65 8.69
C LEU A 82 -3.56 -4.55 7.76
N VAL A 83 -4.24 -4.39 6.64
CA VAL A 83 -4.02 -3.28 5.72
C VAL A 83 -5.30 -2.47 5.67
N ASN A 84 -5.26 -1.25 6.18
CA ASN A 84 -6.41 -0.38 6.26
C ASN A 84 -6.25 0.82 5.32
N LEU A 85 -7.37 1.30 4.82
CA LEU A 85 -7.42 2.45 3.92
C LEU A 85 -8.47 3.44 4.40
N GLU A 86 -8.13 4.74 4.35
CA GLU A 86 -9.10 5.79 4.61
C GLU A 86 -8.82 7.00 3.73
N ASN A 87 -9.85 7.80 3.48
CA ASN A 87 -9.68 9.09 2.84
C ASN A 87 -8.89 10.00 3.77
N TYR A 88 -8.00 10.78 3.19
CA TYR A 88 -7.23 11.73 3.98
C TYR A 88 -7.83 13.13 3.92
N ASN A 89 -8.07 13.63 2.73
CA ASN A 89 -8.64 14.96 2.53
C ASN A 89 -9.71 14.83 1.45
N LEU A 90 -10.96 14.64 1.88
CA LEU A 90 -12.06 14.32 0.97
C LEU A 90 -12.41 15.52 0.09
N VAL A 91 -11.96 15.47 -1.15
CA VAL A 91 -12.27 16.49 -2.15
C VAL A 91 -12.81 15.79 -3.39
N SER A 92 -14.01 16.14 -3.82
CA SER A 92 -14.57 15.61 -5.04
C SER A 92 -13.84 16.20 -6.25
N LYS A 93 -13.40 15.33 -7.16
CA LYS A 93 -12.68 15.74 -8.36
C LYS A 93 -13.56 15.76 -9.61
N GLY A 94 -14.82 15.39 -9.49
CA GLY A 94 -15.71 15.33 -10.64
C GLY A 94 -15.50 14.13 -11.55
N HIS A 95 -14.60 13.24 -11.21
CA HIS A 95 -14.37 11.98 -11.90
C HIS A 95 -13.96 10.92 -10.87
N PRO A 96 -14.10 9.63 -11.20
CA PRO A 96 -13.71 8.57 -10.27
C PRO A 96 -12.21 8.60 -10.00
N ILE A 97 -11.83 8.52 -8.72
CA ILE A 97 -10.44 8.37 -8.32
C ILE A 97 -10.30 6.94 -7.81
N LEU A 98 -9.65 6.12 -8.61
CA LEU A 98 -9.57 4.70 -8.36
C LEU A 98 -8.22 4.34 -7.76
N LEU A 99 -8.25 3.56 -6.70
CA LEU A 99 -7.08 2.98 -6.08
C LEU A 99 -7.13 1.48 -6.28
N LYS A 100 -6.11 0.94 -6.93
CA LYS A 100 -5.95 -0.49 -7.13
C LYS A 100 -5.02 -1.03 -6.06
N TYR A 101 -5.46 -2.04 -5.34
CA TYR A 101 -4.71 -2.70 -4.29
C TYR A 101 -4.39 -4.12 -4.73
N THR A 102 -3.12 -4.42 -4.87
CA THR A 102 -2.64 -5.73 -5.29
C THR A 102 -1.82 -6.35 -4.16
N VAL A 103 -2.18 -7.57 -3.77
CA VAL A 103 -1.41 -8.35 -2.81
C VAL A 103 -0.81 -9.53 -3.53
N ILE A 104 0.49 -9.70 -3.41
CA ILE A 104 1.21 -10.85 -3.96
C ILE A 104 1.79 -11.62 -2.79
N LYS A 105 1.28 -12.83 -2.57
CA LYS A 105 1.77 -13.73 -1.54
C LYS A 105 2.84 -14.64 -2.15
N ASN A 106 3.87 -14.93 -1.38
CA ASN A 106 5.00 -15.74 -1.85
C ASN A 106 5.63 -15.15 -3.11
N TYR A 107 5.90 -13.86 -3.06
CA TYR A 107 6.39 -13.11 -4.19
C TYR A 107 7.63 -13.75 -4.80
N ALA A 108 7.63 -13.86 -6.14
CA ALA A 108 8.73 -14.41 -6.93
C ALA A 108 9.01 -15.90 -6.68
N LYS A 109 8.04 -16.62 -6.14
CA LYS A 109 8.15 -18.08 -5.92
C LYS A 109 7.13 -18.83 -6.76
N ALA A 110 7.34 -20.13 -6.91
CA ALA A 110 6.42 -20.98 -7.68
C ALA A 110 5.02 -20.98 -7.09
N SER A 111 4.88 -20.76 -5.79
CA SER A 111 3.60 -20.71 -5.09
C SER A 111 3.01 -19.30 -5.02
N GLU A 112 3.47 -18.38 -5.85
CA GLU A 112 2.98 -17.01 -5.86
C GLU A 112 1.48 -16.96 -6.13
N GLU A 113 0.78 -16.17 -5.34
CA GLU A 113 -0.65 -15.92 -5.48
C GLU A 113 -0.90 -14.41 -5.48
N ARG A 114 -1.88 -13.97 -6.30
CA ARG A 114 -2.24 -12.57 -6.41
C ARG A 114 -3.70 -12.35 -6.10
N GLU A 115 -3.97 -11.24 -5.43
CA GLU A 115 -5.33 -10.76 -5.20
C GLU A 115 -5.37 -9.28 -5.52
N VAL A 116 -6.40 -8.84 -6.26
CA VAL A 116 -6.55 -7.44 -6.69
C VAL A 116 -7.90 -6.93 -6.27
N LYS A 117 -7.92 -5.73 -5.69
CA LYS A 117 -9.16 -5.00 -5.37
C LYS A 117 -9.04 -3.59 -5.93
N THR A 118 -10.14 -3.05 -6.42
CA THR A 118 -10.21 -1.67 -6.87
C THR A 118 -11.21 -0.91 -6.03
N ILE A 119 -10.81 0.23 -5.50
CA ILE A 119 -11.62 1.04 -4.62
C ILE A 119 -11.81 2.42 -5.24
N ASP A 120 -13.05 2.89 -5.28
CA ASP A 120 -13.35 4.26 -5.65
C ASP A 120 -13.22 5.13 -4.41
N LEU A 121 -12.17 5.95 -4.38
CA LEU A 121 -11.88 6.79 -3.21
C LEU A 121 -12.98 7.82 -2.96
N ASN A 122 -13.71 8.24 -4.00
CA ASN A 122 -14.80 9.18 -3.82
C ASN A 122 -15.98 8.60 -3.04
N LYS A 123 -16.09 7.28 -3.02
CA LYS A 123 -17.16 6.56 -2.31
C LYS A 123 -16.73 6.08 -0.94
N LEU A 124 -15.49 6.29 -0.57
CA LEU A 124 -14.95 5.82 0.71
C LEU A 124 -15.30 6.83 1.79
N VAL A 125 -16.19 6.47 2.69
CA VAL A 125 -16.65 7.38 3.76
C VAL A 125 -15.99 7.07 5.10
N ASN A 126 -15.59 5.83 5.34
CA ASN A 126 -14.97 5.42 6.59
C ASN A 126 -13.70 4.62 6.30
N LYS A 127 -12.87 4.47 7.32
CA LYS A 127 -11.73 3.56 7.23
C LYS A 127 -12.23 2.15 6.96
N VAL A 128 -11.62 1.50 5.99
CA VAL A 128 -11.94 0.12 5.63
C VAL A 128 -10.70 -0.74 5.71
N THR A 129 -10.89 -2.02 6.02
CA THR A 129 -9.80 -2.99 5.97
C THR A 129 -9.75 -3.58 4.57
N LEU A 130 -8.66 -3.34 3.85
CA LEU A 130 -8.47 -3.87 2.51
C LEU A 130 -8.15 -5.36 2.55
N GLY A 131 -7.37 -5.77 3.53
CA GLY A 131 -6.98 -7.16 3.62
C GLY A 131 -6.39 -7.52 4.96
N THR A 132 -6.38 -8.82 5.21
CA THR A 132 -5.68 -9.42 6.34
C THR A 132 -4.64 -10.36 5.76
N LEU A 133 -3.39 -10.18 6.17
CA LEU A 133 -2.27 -10.94 5.63
C LEU A 133 -1.77 -11.84 6.74
N LYS A 134 -1.89 -13.14 6.54
CA LYS A 134 -1.49 -14.11 7.56
C LYS A 134 -0.09 -14.60 7.28
N ASN A 135 0.78 -14.42 8.24
CA ASN A 135 2.15 -14.91 8.19
C ASN A 135 2.28 -16.08 9.18
N ASN A 136 2.42 -17.27 8.65
CA ASN A 136 2.53 -18.49 9.46
C ASN A 136 3.96 -18.93 9.61
#